data_e72625f61295de07960b4662e743f58d
#
_entry.id   e72625f61295de07960b4662e743f58d
#
_cell.length_a   1.000
_cell.length_b   1.000
_cell.length_c   1.000
_cell.angle_alpha   90.00
_cell.angle_beta   90.00
_cell.angle_gamma   90.00
#
_symmetry.space_group_name_H-M   'P 1'
#
loop_
_entity.id
_entity.type
_entity.pdbx_description
1 polymer ?
#
loop_
_entity_poly.entity_id
_entity_poly.type
_entity_poly.pdbx_seq_one_letter_code
_entity_poly.pdbx_strand_id
1 'polypeptide(L)'
;MATAQFLEASELAALFRVHQGPSTERLEALRTFLGELALDLPGGLDPTPLDYQSVMARLHERDDAQVIQTMLLRSLSQAVYKPENDGHFGLHYDAYAHFTSPIRRYPDLLVHRAIKRLATASGATPRKLSKEQNRALYPYTMVDLVAAGEHCSMTERRADDATRDVQLWLKCEYLRHHIGDEFAGVVASVTRFGMFVELSDIYMEGLIHISALPSDYYHFDHASQRLVGEHTRQTYQLGDKVQVKVARVDLDDRKIDLELVGNVTPGAGRRGNKQSAKRRPEKKPKVATGAKKSGTKTQ
;
A
#
# COMPACT_ATOMS: atom_id res chain seq x y z
N MET A 1 -5.71 -11.22 -19.98
CA MET A 1 -4.97 -12.49 -19.98
C MET A 1 -4.98 -13.17 -21.34
N ALA A 2 -6.02 -13.79 -21.83
CA ALA A 2 -6.04 -14.51 -23.12
C ALA A 2 -5.47 -13.71 -24.31
N THR A 3 -5.79 -12.43 -24.40
CA THR A 3 -5.25 -11.52 -25.44
C THR A 3 -3.74 -11.36 -25.35
N ALA A 4 -3.20 -11.21 -24.14
CA ALA A 4 -1.75 -11.07 -23.95
C ALA A 4 -1.01 -12.36 -24.30
N GLN A 5 -1.52 -13.53 -23.88
CA GLN A 5 -0.98 -14.84 -24.23
C GLN A 5 -1.01 -15.10 -25.74
N PHE A 6 -2.09 -14.69 -26.41
CA PHE A 6 -2.20 -14.79 -27.87
C PHE A 6 -1.15 -13.92 -28.59
N LEU A 7 -0.92 -12.71 -28.12
CA LEU A 7 0.09 -11.80 -28.68
C LEU A 7 1.51 -12.35 -28.46
N GLU A 8 1.82 -12.82 -27.27
CA GLU A 8 3.10 -13.43 -26.92
C GLU A 8 3.38 -14.67 -27.78
N ALA A 9 2.43 -15.59 -27.90
CA ALA A 9 2.55 -16.77 -28.74
C ALA A 9 2.72 -16.45 -30.25
N SER A 10 2.31 -15.25 -30.68
CA SER A 10 2.42 -14.81 -32.08
C SER A 10 3.74 -14.14 -32.43
N GLU A 11 4.63 -13.92 -31.44
CA GLU A 11 5.91 -13.19 -31.57
C GLU A 11 5.74 -11.79 -32.20
N LEU A 12 4.54 -11.23 -32.20
CA LEU A 12 4.28 -9.89 -32.68
C LEU A 12 4.51 -8.89 -31.56
N ALA A 13 5.42 -7.93 -31.79
CA ALA A 13 5.63 -6.84 -30.84
C ALA A 13 4.32 -6.10 -30.57
N ALA A 14 3.94 -5.98 -29.29
CA ALA A 14 2.71 -5.34 -28.82
C ALA A 14 2.96 -4.71 -27.45
N LEU A 15 2.02 -3.89 -26.96
CA LEU A 15 2.13 -3.35 -25.62
C LEU A 15 1.46 -4.26 -24.59
N PHE A 16 2.22 -4.59 -23.56
CA PHE A 16 1.74 -5.27 -22.35
C PHE A 16 1.52 -4.26 -21.23
N ARG A 17 0.66 -4.62 -20.29
CA ARG A 17 0.52 -3.91 -19.01
C ARG A 17 1.37 -4.66 -17.98
N VAL A 18 2.52 -4.12 -17.70
CA VAL A 18 3.53 -4.73 -16.84
C VAL A 18 3.45 -4.15 -15.44
N HIS A 19 3.52 -5.01 -14.44
CA HIS A 19 3.58 -4.63 -13.04
C HIS A 19 4.69 -5.42 -12.37
N GLN A 20 5.82 -4.77 -12.17
CA GLN A 20 6.96 -5.37 -11.48
C GLN A 20 6.73 -5.46 -9.97
N GLY A 21 7.42 -6.36 -9.29
CA GLY A 21 7.44 -6.46 -7.84
C GLY A 21 8.00 -5.20 -7.16
N PRO A 22 8.14 -5.21 -5.84
CA PRO A 22 8.68 -4.08 -5.09
C PRO A 22 10.15 -3.81 -5.45
N SER A 23 10.59 -2.54 -5.35
CA SER A 23 12.02 -2.24 -5.40
C SER A 23 12.72 -2.75 -4.13
N THR A 24 14.03 -3.00 -4.22
CA THR A 24 14.84 -3.49 -3.09
C THR A 24 14.68 -2.61 -1.85
N GLU A 25 14.73 -1.29 -2.00
CA GLU A 25 14.57 -0.34 -0.90
C GLU A 25 13.19 -0.45 -0.22
N ARG A 26 12.12 -0.56 -1.03
CA ARG A 26 10.75 -0.71 -0.51
C ARG A 26 10.54 -2.06 0.17
N LEU A 27 11.18 -3.09 -0.37
CA LEU A 27 11.15 -4.43 0.20
C LEU A 27 11.84 -4.49 1.56
N GLU A 28 13.01 -3.87 1.72
CA GLU A 28 13.74 -3.78 2.98
C GLU A 28 12.95 -3.00 4.04
N ALA A 29 12.38 -1.85 3.64
CA ALA A 29 11.53 -1.06 4.52
C ALA A 29 10.28 -1.84 4.98
N LEU A 30 9.63 -2.57 4.05
CA LEU A 30 8.48 -3.42 4.38
C LEU A 30 8.87 -4.54 5.35
N ARG A 31 10.01 -5.22 5.13
CA ARG A 31 10.47 -6.28 6.02
C ARG A 31 10.81 -5.80 7.41
N THR A 32 11.46 -4.64 7.52
CA THR A 32 11.73 -4.01 8.80
C THR A 32 10.43 -3.76 9.55
N PHE A 33 9.44 -3.17 8.88
CA PHE A 33 8.13 -2.92 9.46
C PHE A 33 7.40 -4.22 9.89
N LEU A 34 7.38 -5.24 9.03
CA LEU A 34 6.74 -6.53 9.35
C LEU A 34 7.44 -7.25 10.49
N GLY A 35 8.78 -7.16 10.57
CA GLY A 35 9.58 -7.76 11.63
C GLY A 35 9.24 -7.23 13.02
N GLU A 36 8.93 -5.93 13.15
CA GLU A 36 8.47 -5.34 14.41
C GLU A 36 7.08 -5.87 14.86
N LEU A 37 6.29 -6.33 13.91
CA LEU A 37 4.97 -6.92 14.16
C LEU A 37 5.02 -8.45 14.28
N ALA A 38 6.21 -9.04 14.38
CA ALA A 38 6.46 -10.47 14.38
C ALA A 38 5.87 -11.20 13.17
N LEU A 39 5.88 -10.53 12.02
CA LEU A 39 5.54 -11.08 10.72
C LEU A 39 6.78 -11.18 9.86
N ASP A 40 6.79 -12.17 8.97
CA ASP A 40 7.85 -12.37 7.99
C ASP A 40 7.25 -12.45 6.58
N LEU A 41 7.93 -11.80 5.63
CA LEU A 41 7.62 -11.89 4.20
C LEU A 41 8.60 -12.88 3.56
N PRO A 42 8.13 -14.06 3.14
CA PRO A 42 8.95 -15.03 2.42
C PRO A 42 9.51 -14.50 1.09
N GLY A 43 10.23 -15.35 0.35
CA GLY A 43 10.69 -15.06 -1.01
C GLY A 43 12.02 -14.33 -1.11
N GLY A 44 12.77 -14.12 -0.01
CA GLY A 44 14.12 -13.53 -0.06
C GLY A 44 14.14 -12.18 -0.79
N LEU A 45 15.07 -11.96 -1.71
CA LEU A 45 15.22 -10.71 -2.44
C LEU A 45 14.19 -10.50 -3.58
N ASP A 46 13.46 -11.56 -3.94
CA ASP A 46 12.47 -11.53 -5.03
C ASP A 46 11.17 -12.22 -4.59
N PRO A 47 10.40 -11.59 -3.69
CA PRO A 47 9.15 -12.14 -3.22
C PRO A 47 8.12 -12.20 -4.35
N THR A 48 7.38 -13.30 -4.38
CA THR A 48 6.31 -13.54 -5.35
C THR A 48 4.96 -12.99 -4.84
N PRO A 49 3.93 -12.85 -5.69
CA PRO A 49 2.58 -12.52 -5.24
C PRO A 49 2.01 -13.50 -4.20
N LEU A 50 2.42 -14.77 -4.25
CA LEU A 50 2.01 -15.79 -3.27
C LEU A 50 2.61 -15.54 -1.88
N ASP A 51 3.83 -14.98 -1.82
CA ASP A 51 4.46 -14.60 -0.57
C ASP A 51 3.67 -13.46 0.10
N TYR A 52 3.25 -12.45 -0.66
CA TYR A 52 2.35 -11.39 -0.19
C TYR A 52 1.01 -11.96 0.28
N GLN A 53 0.42 -12.88 -0.49
CA GLN A 53 -0.83 -13.56 -0.10
C GLN A 53 -0.66 -14.32 1.21
N SER A 54 0.49 -14.96 1.44
CA SER A 54 0.76 -15.68 2.68
C SER A 54 0.80 -14.76 3.91
N VAL A 55 1.30 -13.52 3.75
CA VAL A 55 1.21 -12.50 4.80
C VAL A 55 -0.23 -12.08 5.01
N MET A 56 -0.96 -11.76 3.93
CA MET A 56 -2.37 -11.38 3.99
C MET A 56 -3.25 -12.41 4.70
N ALA A 57 -3.01 -13.69 4.47
CA ALA A 57 -3.75 -14.78 5.13
C ALA A 57 -3.57 -14.81 6.65
N ARG A 58 -2.43 -14.30 7.16
CA ARG A 58 -2.14 -14.21 8.61
C ARG A 58 -2.74 -12.97 9.28
N LEU A 59 -3.38 -12.08 8.51
CA LEU A 59 -3.95 -10.84 9.04
C LEU A 59 -5.40 -10.97 9.52
N HIS A 60 -6.07 -12.08 9.27
CA HIS A 60 -7.53 -12.22 9.35
C HIS A 60 -8.14 -11.85 10.71
N GLU A 61 -7.38 -12.04 11.82
CA GLU A 61 -7.86 -11.75 13.19
C GLU A 61 -7.02 -10.66 13.88
N ARG A 62 -6.20 -9.94 13.12
CA ARG A 62 -5.30 -8.92 13.67
C ARG A 62 -5.98 -7.56 13.66
N ASP A 63 -5.87 -6.88 14.77
CA ASP A 63 -6.36 -5.51 14.93
C ASP A 63 -5.61 -4.49 14.04
N ASP A 64 -4.35 -4.79 13.70
CA ASP A 64 -3.47 -3.97 12.86
C ASP A 64 -3.49 -4.36 11.37
N ALA A 65 -4.43 -5.24 10.96
CA ALA A 65 -4.51 -5.75 9.59
C ALA A 65 -4.55 -4.64 8.52
N GLN A 66 -5.35 -3.60 8.74
CA GLN A 66 -5.50 -2.49 7.79
C GLN A 66 -4.18 -1.72 7.58
N VAL A 67 -3.42 -1.53 8.66
CA VAL A 67 -2.11 -0.88 8.61
C VAL A 67 -1.14 -1.71 7.77
N ILE A 68 -1.07 -3.01 8.04
CA ILE A 68 -0.19 -3.94 7.33
C ILE A 68 -0.56 -4.02 5.84
N GLN A 69 -1.86 -4.11 5.52
CA GLN A 69 -2.35 -4.09 4.13
C GLN A 69 -1.93 -2.82 3.39
N THR A 70 -2.04 -1.66 4.05
CA THR A 70 -1.60 -0.37 3.48
C THR A 70 -0.10 -0.37 3.21
N MET A 71 0.72 -0.90 4.12
CA MET A 71 2.17 -0.98 3.95
C MET A 71 2.56 -1.97 2.84
N LEU A 72 1.88 -3.11 2.76
CA LEU A 72 2.04 -4.06 1.65
C LEU A 72 1.74 -3.38 0.30
N LEU A 73 0.63 -2.65 0.17
CA LEU A 73 0.29 -1.92 -1.06
C LEU A 73 1.30 -0.82 -1.40
N ARG A 74 1.75 -0.04 -0.41
CA ARG A 74 2.75 1.03 -0.60
C ARG A 74 4.11 0.51 -1.05
N SER A 75 4.44 -0.74 -0.74
CA SER A 75 5.69 -1.37 -1.18
C SER A 75 5.70 -1.68 -2.68
N LEU A 76 4.54 -1.86 -3.31
CA LEU A 76 4.44 -2.25 -4.71
C LEU A 76 4.82 -1.12 -5.66
N SER A 77 5.30 -1.50 -6.83
CA SER A 77 5.58 -0.57 -7.94
C SER A 77 4.28 -0.18 -8.66
N GLN A 78 4.33 0.82 -9.50
CA GLN A 78 3.21 1.16 -10.37
C GLN A 78 3.27 0.33 -11.66
N ALA A 79 2.11 -0.09 -12.17
CA ALA A 79 2.04 -0.74 -13.45
C ALA A 79 2.32 0.27 -14.59
N VAL A 80 2.99 -0.19 -15.63
CA VAL A 80 3.38 0.60 -16.80
C VAL A 80 3.07 -0.14 -18.10
N TYR A 81 3.10 0.56 -19.22
CA TYR A 81 3.01 -0.06 -20.53
C TYR A 81 4.40 -0.27 -21.10
N LYS A 82 4.72 -1.50 -21.50
CA LYS A 82 5.98 -1.88 -22.15
C LYS A 82 5.74 -2.88 -23.28
N PRO A 83 6.60 -2.92 -24.29
CA PRO A 83 6.55 -3.97 -25.32
C PRO A 83 7.16 -5.28 -24.83
N GLU A 84 8.04 -5.27 -23.83
CA GLU A 84 8.56 -6.45 -23.15
C GLU A 84 7.54 -6.93 -22.12
N ASN A 85 7.28 -8.24 -22.08
CA ASN A 85 6.40 -8.85 -21.11
C ASN A 85 7.18 -9.26 -19.85
N ASP A 86 7.11 -8.47 -18.79
CA ASP A 86 7.68 -8.79 -17.47
C ASP A 86 6.60 -9.32 -16.49
N GLY A 87 5.43 -9.72 -17.00
CA GLY A 87 4.31 -10.18 -16.19
C GLY A 87 3.57 -9.06 -15.45
N HIS A 88 2.61 -9.46 -14.63
CA HIS A 88 1.84 -8.52 -13.81
C HIS A 88 1.73 -9.02 -12.36
N PHE A 89 2.65 -8.56 -11.51
CA PHE A 89 2.78 -8.97 -10.12
C PHE A 89 1.46 -8.87 -9.35
N GLY A 90 0.82 -7.71 -9.32
CA GLY A 90 -0.38 -7.49 -8.52
C GLY A 90 -1.60 -8.32 -8.95
N LEU A 91 -1.63 -8.85 -10.18
CA LEU A 91 -2.67 -9.76 -10.68
C LEU A 91 -2.22 -11.21 -10.69
N HIS A 92 -0.94 -11.47 -10.45
CA HIS A 92 -0.33 -12.79 -10.56
C HIS A 92 -0.58 -13.41 -11.93
N TYR A 93 -0.30 -12.68 -13.00
CA TYR A 93 -0.40 -13.14 -14.37
C TYR A 93 0.96 -13.09 -15.05
N ASP A 94 1.31 -14.15 -15.78
CA ASP A 94 2.53 -14.21 -16.58
C ASP A 94 2.51 -13.22 -17.74
N ALA A 95 1.33 -12.92 -18.27
CA ALA A 95 1.14 -11.92 -19.33
C ALA A 95 -0.20 -11.20 -19.18
N TYR A 96 -0.17 -9.87 -19.25
CA TYR A 96 -1.36 -9.06 -19.19
C TYR A 96 -1.30 -7.89 -20.18
N ALA A 97 -2.40 -7.63 -20.87
CA ALA A 97 -2.56 -6.48 -21.75
C ALA A 97 -3.94 -5.87 -21.60
N HIS A 98 -4.01 -4.57 -21.71
CA HIS A 98 -5.27 -3.85 -21.77
C HIS A 98 -5.90 -4.02 -23.16
N PHE A 99 -7.19 -4.37 -23.18
CA PHE A 99 -7.90 -4.70 -24.43
C PHE A 99 -9.31 -4.10 -24.50
N THR A 100 -9.98 -3.93 -23.36
CA THR A 100 -11.42 -3.74 -23.29
C THR A 100 -11.89 -2.30 -23.49
N SER A 101 -10.98 -1.31 -23.57
CA SER A 101 -11.33 0.10 -23.62
C SER A 101 -10.59 0.89 -24.72
N PRO A 102 -10.64 0.46 -26.01
CA PRO A 102 -9.85 1.09 -27.09
C PRO A 102 -10.29 2.52 -27.43
N ILE A 103 -11.47 2.96 -26.98
CA ILE A 103 -11.96 4.33 -27.21
C ILE A 103 -11.19 5.36 -26.39
N ARG A 104 -10.79 4.99 -25.16
CA ARG A 104 -10.15 5.90 -24.20
C ARG A 104 -8.73 5.54 -23.82
N ARG A 105 -8.25 4.34 -24.15
CA ARG A 105 -6.89 3.90 -23.91
C ARG A 105 -6.19 3.52 -25.21
N TYR A 106 -5.20 4.31 -25.57
CA TYR A 106 -4.43 4.06 -26.81
C TYR A 106 -3.71 2.69 -26.83
N PRO A 107 -3.15 2.17 -25.72
CA PRO A 107 -2.59 0.81 -25.72
C PRO A 107 -3.59 -0.27 -26.13
N ASP A 108 -4.86 -0.17 -25.69
CA ASP A 108 -5.91 -1.10 -26.12
C ASP A 108 -6.11 -1.04 -27.64
N LEU A 109 -6.13 0.16 -28.23
CA LEU A 109 -6.26 0.33 -29.68
C LEU A 109 -5.08 -0.30 -30.43
N LEU A 110 -3.86 -0.17 -29.91
CA LEU A 110 -2.68 -0.82 -30.49
C LEU A 110 -2.80 -2.35 -30.43
N VAL A 111 -3.25 -2.90 -29.32
CA VAL A 111 -3.54 -4.33 -29.17
C VAL A 111 -4.61 -4.79 -30.17
N HIS A 112 -5.70 -4.04 -30.35
CA HIS A 112 -6.71 -4.34 -31.38
C HIS A 112 -6.11 -4.35 -32.79
N ARG A 113 -5.24 -3.40 -33.12
CA ARG A 113 -4.55 -3.35 -34.42
C ARG A 113 -3.63 -4.54 -34.62
N ALA A 114 -2.90 -4.95 -33.57
CA ALA A 114 -2.06 -6.14 -33.59
C ALA A 114 -2.87 -7.41 -33.87
N ILE A 115 -3.97 -7.61 -33.14
CA ILE A 115 -4.87 -8.76 -33.35
C ILE A 115 -5.48 -8.73 -34.73
N LYS A 116 -5.95 -7.58 -35.22
CA LYS A 116 -6.52 -7.46 -36.57
C LYS A 116 -5.51 -7.88 -37.63
N ARG A 117 -4.22 -7.50 -37.50
CA ARG A 117 -3.15 -7.95 -38.39
C ARG A 117 -3.02 -9.47 -38.35
N LEU A 118 -2.95 -10.07 -37.15
CA LEU A 118 -2.81 -11.51 -36.98
C LEU A 118 -4.03 -12.27 -37.55
N ALA A 119 -5.23 -11.82 -37.25
CA ALA A 119 -6.46 -12.41 -37.77
C ALA A 119 -6.55 -12.35 -39.31
N THR A 120 -6.06 -11.26 -39.91
CA THR A 120 -6.03 -11.13 -41.38
C THR A 120 -4.98 -12.04 -42.01
N ALA A 121 -3.87 -12.30 -41.32
CA ALA A 121 -2.81 -13.21 -41.79
C ALA A 121 -3.22 -14.69 -41.63
N SER A 122 -4.01 -15.03 -40.59
CA SER A 122 -4.41 -16.41 -40.24
C SER A 122 -5.80 -16.80 -40.71
N GLY A 123 -6.53 -15.92 -41.38
CA GLY A 123 -7.95 -16.13 -41.75
C GLY A 123 -8.19 -17.30 -42.71
N ALA A 124 -9.41 -17.83 -42.71
CA ALA A 124 -9.90 -18.98 -43.52
C ALA A 124 -9.71 -18.81 -45.05
N THR A 125 -9.43 -17.61 -45.49
CA THR A 125 -8.88 -17.27 -46.81
C THR A 125 -7.60 -16.49 -46.60
N PRO A 126 -6.42 -17.17 -46.62
CA PRO A 126 -5.16 -16.48 -46.42
C PRO A 126 -4.93 -15.57 -47.62
N ARG A 127 -5.36 -14.32 -47.46
CA ARG A 127 -4.99 -13.26 -48.39
C ARG A 127 -3.50 -13.01 -48.17
N LYS A 128 -2.66 -13.47 -49.06
CA LYS A 128 -1.25 -13.11 -49.04
C LYS A 128 -1.14 -11.59 -49.18
N LEU A 129 -1.05 -10.94 -48.01
CA LEU A 129 -0.83 -9.50 -47.93
C LEU A 129 0.58 -9.23 -48.49
N SER A 130 0.72 -8.22 -49.33
CA SER A 130 2.05 -7.73 -49.69
C SER A 130 2.77 -7.18 -48.44
N LYS A 131 4.12 -7.07 -48.51
CA LYS A 131 4.89 -6.46 -47.41
C LYS A 131 4.39 -5.07 -47.05
N GLU A 132 3.94 -4.31 -48.04
CA GLU A 132 3.38 -2.95 -47.88
C GLU A 132 2.01 -2.99 -47.16
N GLN A 133 1.13 -3.91 -47.53
CA GLN A 133 -0.15 -4.11 -46.88
C GLN A 133 0.00 -4.55 -45.41
N ASN A 134 0.96 -5.48 -45.16
CA ASN A 134 1.27 -5.89 -43.77
C ASN A 134 1.79 -4.73 -42.94
N ARG A 135 2.68 -3.89 -43.52
CA ARG A 135 3.23 -2.70 -42.87
C ARG A 135 2.16 -1.63 -42.66
N ALA A 136 1.22 -1.48 -43.58
CA ALA A 136 0.09 -0.54 -43.45
C ALA A 136 -0.90 -0.95 -42.33
N LEU A 137 -1.10 -2.25 -42.11
CA LEU A 137 -1.99 -2.75 -41.04
C LEU A 137 -1.41 -2.59 -39.64
N TYR A 138 -0.09 -2.71 -39.50
CA TYR A 138 0.61 -2.58 -38.21
C TYR A 138 2.02 -2.01 -38.44
N PRO A 139 2.17 -0.71 -38.60
CA PRO A 139 3.41 -0.07 -38.99
C PRO A 139 4.41 0.12 -37.85
N TYR A 140 4.11 -0.37 -36.65
CA TYR A 140 4.86 -0.08 -35.42
C TYR A 140 6.12 -0.94 -35.33
N THR A 141 7.23 -0.28 -35.09
CA THR A 141 8.52 -0.89 -34.71
C THR A 141 8.60 -1.02 -33.20
N MET A 142 9.60 -1.76 -32.70
CA MET A 142 9.86 -1.83 -31.25
C MET A 142 10.11 -0.43 -30.66
N VAL A 143 10.84 0.43 -31.36
CA VAL A 143 11.11 1.80 -30.93
C VAL A 143 9.81 2.62 -30.78
N ASP A 144 8.90 2.48 -31.77
CA ASP A 144 7.61 3.16 -31.70
C ASP A 144 6.77 2.67 -30.51
N LEU A 145 6.83 1.38 -30.20
CA LEU A 145 6.09 0.79 -29.08
C LEU A 145 6.68 1.19 -27.73
N VAL A 146 8.00 1.26 -27.60
CA VAL A 146 8.65 1.79 -26.39
C VAL A 146 8.19 3.23 -26.14
N ALA A 147 8.33 4.09 -27.14
CA ALA A 147 7.92 5.50 -27.04
C ALA A 147 6.41 5.65 -26.71
N ALA A 148 5.55 4.82 -27.35
CA ALA A 148 4.12 4.81 -27.07
C ALA A 148 3.82 4.33 -25.64
N GLY A 149 4.53 3.31 -25.14
CA GLY A 149 4.38 2.78 -23.79
C GLY A 149 4.75 3.80 -22.72
N GLU A 150 5.89 4.46 -22.87
CA GLU A 150 6.35 5.52 -22.00
C GLU A 150 5.38 6.71 -21.97
N HIS A 151 4.97 7.17 -23.16
CA HIS A 151 4.03 8.27 -23.30
C HIS A 151 2.67 7.93 -22.67
N CYS A 152 2.11 6.75 -22.93
CA CYS A 152 0.84 6.32 -22.35
C CYS A 152 0.90 6.18 -20.82
N SER A 153 2.02 5.65 -20.29
CA SER A 153 2.23 5.54 -18.84
C SER A 153 2.36 6.92 -18.19
N MET A 154 3.04 7.87 -18.84
CA MET A 154 3.14 9.25 -18.36
C MET A 154 1.78 9.96 -18.38
N THR A 155 1.03 9.84 -19.48
CA THR A 155 -0.26 10.52 -19.62
C THR A 155 -1.33 9.93 -18.70
N GLU A 156 -1.29 8.64 -18.41
CA GLU A 156 -2.14 7.99 -17.40
C GLU A 156 -1.90 8.61 -16.02
N ARG A 157 -0.64 8.67 -15.57
CA ARG A 157 -0.29 9.31 -14.29
C ARG A 157 -0.72 10.77 -14.23
N ARG A 158 -0.48 11.53 -15.31
CA ARG A 158 -0.91 12.93 -15.38
C ARG A 158 -2.43 13.09 -15.26
N ALA A 159 -3.20 12.16 -15.85
CA ALA A 159 -4.66 12.17 -15.74
C ALA A 159 -5.13 11.84 -14.31
N ASP A 160 -4.47 10.88 -13.65
CA ASP A 160 -4.73 10.55 -12.26
C ASP A 160 -4.38 11.71 -11.31
N ASP A 161 -3.24 12.37 -11.55
CA ASP A 161 -2.82 13.55 -10.79
C ASP A 161 -3.82 14.69 -10.96
N ALA A 162 -4.23 15.00 -12.19
CA ALA A 162 -5.23 16.02 -12.47
C ALA A 162 -6.57 15.71 -11.79
N THR A 163 -7.00 14.45 -11.80
CA THR A 163 -8.24 14.03 -11.11
C THR A 163 -8.13 14.19 -9.61
N ARG A 164 -7.02 13.78 -9.02
CA ARG A 164 -6.76 13.98 -7.58
C ARG A 164 -6.72 15.45 -7.21
N ASP A 165 -6.13 16.26 -8.07
CA ASP A 165 -6.00 17.69 -7.90
C ASP A 165 -7.37 18.40 -7.83
N VAL A 166 -8.26 18.07 -8.76
CA VAL A 166 -9.65 18.56 -8.75
C VAL A 166 -10.40 18.07 -7.52
N GLN A 167 -10.25 16.80 -7.16
CA GLN A 167 -10.87 16.26 -5.95
C GLN A 167 -10.39 16.98 -4.68
N LEU A 168 -9.09 17.25 -4.56
CA LEU A 168 -8.54 18.00 -3.43
C LEU A 168 -9.09 19.41 -3.38
N TRP A 169 -9.18 20.10 -4.53
CA TRP A 169 -9.77 21.43 -4.59
C TRP A 169 -11.23 21.43 -4.14
N LEU A 170 -12.05 20.48 -4.63
CA LEU A 170 -13.46 20.35 -4.21
C LEU A 170 -13.57 20.04 -2.71
N LYS A 171 -12.69 19.21 -2.19
CA LYS A 171 -12.62 18.89 -0.76
C LYS A 171 -12.28 20.12 0.07
N CYS A 172 -11.28 20.89 -0.34
CA CYS A 172 -10.92 22.14 0.33
C CYS A 172 -12.07 23.16 0.27
N GLU A 173 -12.74 23.31 -0.88
CA GLU A 173 -13.89 24.21 -1.01
C GLU A 173 -15.04 23.81 -0.08
N TYR A 174 -15.33 22.52 0.06
CA TYR A 174 -16.30 22.02 1.01
C TYR A 174 -15.90 22.34 2.46
N LEU A 175 -14.68 21.99 2.87
CA LEU A 175 -14.19 22.19 4.24
C LEU A 175 -13.99 23.65 4.62
N ARG A 176 -13.84 24.55 3.68
CA ARG A 176 -13.76 25.99 3.96
C ARG A 176 -14.98 26.51 4.74
N HIS A 177 -16.15 25.89 4.53
CA HIS A 177 -17.38 26.23 5.24
C HIS A 177 -17.51 25.53 6.61
N HIS A 178 -16.58 24.63 6.92
CA HIS A 178 -16.55 23.85 8.15
C HIS A 178 -15.32 24.16 9.03
N ILE A 179 -14.69 25.33 8.83
CA ILE A 179 -13.59 25.78 9.69
C ILE A 179 -14.15 25.98 11.10
N GLY A 180 -13.52 25.31 12.08
CA GLY A 180 -13.95 25.32 13.47
C GLY A 180 -14.81 24.12 13.87
N ASP A 181 -15.33 23.35 12.93
CA ASP A 181 -16.10 22.13 13.20
C ASP A 181 -15.18 20.97 13.62
N GLU A 182 -15.72 20.08 14.42
CA GLU A 182 -15.03 18.91 14.93
C GLU A 182 -15.47 17.64 14.18
N PHE A 183 -14.50 16.78 13.85
CA PHE A 183 -14.71 15.53 13.14
C PHE A 183 -13.99 14.38 13.82
N ALA A 184 -14.59 13.19 13.74
CA ALA A 184 -13.89 11.95 14.03
C ALA A 184 -12.96 11.61 12.87
N GLY A 185 -11.74 11.18 13.16
CA GLY A 185 -10.78 10.80 12.13
C GLY A 185 -9.92 9.61 12.54
N VAL A 186 -9.21 9.09 11.55
CA VAL A 186 -8.25 8.01 11.70
C VAL A 186 -6.90 8.46 11.13
N VAL A 187 -5.82 8.19 11.84
CA VAL A 187 -4.47 8.52 11.35
C VAL A 187 -4.17 7.66 10.13
N ALA A 188 -4.08 8.29 8.96
CA ALA A 188 -3.84 7.66 7.67
C ALA A 188 -2.34 7.54 7.33
N SER A 189 -1.52 8.44 7.84
CA SER A 189 -0.06 8.33 7.75
C SER A 189 0.64 9.20 8.78
N VAL A 190 1.88 8.84 9.09
CA VAL A 190 2.73 9.55 10.04
C VAL A 190 4.04 9.92 9.35
N THR A 191 4.49 11.16 9.56
CA THR A 191 5.72 11.71 8.97
C THR A 191 6.52 12.44 10.05
N ARG A 192 7.74 12.88 9.70
CA ARG A 192 8.58 13.67 10.60
C ARG A 192 8.02 15.03 10.97
N PHE A 193 7.16 15.60 10.12
CA PHE A 193 6.59 16.94 10.34
C PHE A 193 5.16 16.91 10.88
N GLY A 194 4.58 15.72 11.09
CA GLY A 194 3.24 15.58 11.64
C GLY A 194 2.54 14.30 11.19
N MET A 195 1.24 14.26 11.38
CA MET A 195 0.40 13.15 10.96
C MET A 195 -0.73 13.60 10.06
N PHE A 196 -1.05 12.78 9.06
CA PHE A 196 -2.23 12.96 8.23
C PHE A 196 -3.39 12.18 8.82
N VAL A 197 -4.52 12.84 8.95
CA VAL A 197 -5.74 12.27 9.52
C VAL A 197 -6.82 12.28 8.45
N GLU A 198 -7.41 11.12 8.18
CA GLU A 198 -8.58 10.98 7.33
C GLU A 198 -9.85 11.17 8.17
N LEU A 199 -10.69 12.11 7.77
CA LEU A 199 -11.97 12.40 8.40
C LEU A 199 -12.96 11.28 8.04
N SER A 200 -13.51 10.59 9.03
CA SER A 200 -14.26 9.33 8.84
C SER A 200 -15.54 9.49 8.02
N ASP A 201 -16.24 10.63 8.16
CA ASP A 201 -17.55 10.83 7.51
C ASP A 201 -17.44 11.30 6.05
N ILE A 202 -16.33 11.92 5.68
CA ILE A 202 -16.16 12.60 4.39
C ILE A 202 -14.93 12.15 3.62
N TYR A 203 -14.14 11.23 4.17
CA TYR A 203 -12.94 10.64 3.54
C TYR A 203 -11.96 11.71 3.00
N MET A 204 -11.71 12.73 3.81
CA MET A 204 -10.79 13.81 3.52
C MET A 204 -9.59 13.74 4.45
N GLU A 205 -8.40 13.90 3.89
CA GLU A 205 -7.17 13.94 4.67
C GLU A 205 -6.77 15.37 4.97
N GLY A 206 -6.37 15.64 6.22
CA GLY A 206 -5.76 16.88 6.64
C GLY A 206 -4.52 16.62 7.48
N LEU A 207 -3.64 17.63 7.57
CA LEU A 207 -2.39 17.56 8.32
C LEU A 207 -2.58 18.11 9.73
N ILE A 208 -2.20 17.32 10.73
CA ILE A 208 -1.86 17.84 12.06
C ILE A 208 -0.35 18.01 12.11
N HIS A 209 0.13 19.26 12.05
CA HIS A 209 1.53 19.55 12.13
C HIS A 209 2.08 19.18 13.52
N ILE A 210 3.34 18.76 13.61
CA ILE A 210 3.97 18.34 14.86
C ILE A 210 3.91 19.43 15.96
N SER A 211 3.94 20.70 15.57
CA SER A 211 3.81 21.83 16.49
C SER A 211 2.40 22.05 17.04
N ALA A 212 1.37 21.45 16.42
CA ALA A 212 -0.02 21.48 16.89
C ALA A 212 -0.35 20.31 17.83
N LEU A 213 0.60 19.40 18.04
CA LEU A 213 0.47 18.33 19.04
C LEU A 213 0.67 18.88 20.45
N PRO A 214 0.10 18.23 21.48
CA PRO A 214 0.29 18.66 22.88
C PRO A 214 1.76 18.83 23.25
N SER A 215 2.05 19.73 24.18
CA SER A 215 3.37 20.22 24.58
C SER A 215 4.35 19.09 24.95
N ASP A 216 5.03 18.55 23.96
CA ASP A 216 6.14 17.61 24.07
C ASP A 216 7.04 17.72 22.84
N TYR A 217 8.24 17.16 22.92
CA TYR A 217 9.10 16.96 21.75
C TYR A 217 8.80 15.59 21.15
N TYR A 218 8.38 15.58 19.88
CA TYR A 218 8.06 14.36 19.18
C TYR A 218 9.16 14.02 18.18
N HIS A 219 9.61 12.78 18.20
CA HIS A 219 10.51 12.23 17.20
C HIS A 219 9.82 11.13 16.39
N PHE A 220 10.16 11.08 15.11
CA PHE A 220 9.62 10.09 14.19
C PHE A 220 10.45 8.80 14.26
N ASP A 221 9.81 7.72 14.65
CA ASP A 221 10.37 6.38 14.59
C ASP A 221 10.10 5.79 13.21
N HIS A 222 11.18 5.73 12.41
CA HIS A 222 11.10 5.23 11.04
C HIS A 222 10.72 3.75 10.95
N ALA A 223 11.15 2.96 11.91
CA ALA A 223 10.93 1.53 11.90
C ALA A 223 9.46 1.21 12.18
N SER A 224 8.89 1.81 13.22
CA SER A 224 7.47 1.61 13.60
C SER A 224 6.49 2.59 12.95
N GLN A 225 6.95 3.50 12.07
CA GLN A 225 6.11 4.50 11.39
C GLN A 225 5.20 5.27 12.36
N ARG A 226 5.77 5.81 13.45
CA ARG A 226 5.02 6.51 14.52
C ARG A 226 5.76 7.74 15.04
N LEU A 227 5.03 8.70 15.59
CA LEU A 227 5.55 9.78 16.40
C LEU A 227 5.57 9.37 17.86
N VAL A 228 6.68 9.64 18.55
CA VAL A 228 6.86 9.31 19.98
C VAL A 228 7.27 10.58 20.73
N GLY A 229 6.48 10.95 21.74
CA GLY A 229 6.81 12.05 22.64
C GLY A 229 7.95 11.67 23.59
N GLU A 230 8.91 12.57 23.73
CA GLU A 230 10.12 12.33 24.52
C GLU A 230 9.83 12.20 26.02
N HIS A 231 9.01 13.10 26.56
CA HIS A 231 8.69 13.18 27.99
C HIS A 231 7.44 12.38 28.34
N THR A 232 6.36 12.61 27.61
CA THR A 232 5.03 12.00 27.88
C THR A 232 4.93 10.55 27.44
N ARG A 233 5.83 10.10 26.55
CA ARG A 233 5.75 8.77 25.90
C ARG A 233 4.45 8.57 25.11
N GLN A 234 3.71 9.66 24.85
CA GLN A 234 2.53 9.62 23.98
C GLN A 234 2.98 9.23 22.58
N THR A 235 2.27 8.29 21.99
CA THR A 235 2.56 7.83 20.64
C THR A 235 1.38 8.05 19.72
N TYR A 236 1.67 8.42 18.47
CA TYR A 236 0.71 8.52 17.39
C TYR A 236 1.16 7.61 16.25
N GLN A 237 0.29 6.73 15.84
CA GLN A 237 0.58 5.76 14.80
C GLN A 237 -0.58 5.61 13.83
N LEU A 238 -0.31 5.03 12.68
CA LEU A 238 -1.31 4.74 11.66
C LEU A 238 -2.44 3.88 12.28
N GLY A 239 -3.70 4.25 11.96
CA GLY A 239 -4.89 3.55 12.48
C GLY A 239 -5.40 4.07 13.83
N ASP A 240 -4.69 4.98 14.52
CA ASP A 240 -5.20 5.60 15.75
C ASP A 240 -6.45 6.45 15.45
N LYS A 241 -7.45 6.35 16.30
CA LYS A 241 -8.67 7.16 16.23
C LYS A 241 -8.48 8.45 16.99
N VAL A 242 -8.80 9.56 16.34
CA VAL A 242 -8.60 10.90 16.87
C VAL A 242 -9.86 11.74 16.67
N GLN A 243 -10.05 12.71 17.55
CA GLN A 243 -10.98 13.81 17.32
C GLN A 243 -10.16 15.02 16.86
N VAL A 244 -10.58 15.64 15.79
CA VAL A 244 -9.88 16.75 15.17
C VAL A 244 -10.82 17.88 14.84
N LYS A 245 -10.30 19.10 14.85
CA LYS A 245 -10.99 20.31 14.45
C LYS A 245 -10.34 20.85 13.19
N VAL A 246 -11.13 21.33 12.24
CA VAL A 246 -10.62 22.00 11.05
C VAL A 246 -10.10 23.40 11.47
N ALA A 247 -8.78 23.57 11.44
CA ALA A 247 -8.14 24.82 11.86
C ALA A 247 -8.03 25.81 10.70
N ARG A 248 -7.60 25.32 9.55
CA ARG A 248 -7.38 26.14 8.36
C ARG A 248 -7.57 25.33 7.09
N VAL A 249 -8.09 26.00 6.07
CA VAL A 249 -8.16 25.45 4.71
C VAL A 249 -7.52 26.43 3.74
N ASP A 250 -6.55 25.97 2.98
CA ASP A 250 -5.84 26.73 1.96
C ASP A 250 -6.25 26.18 0.58
N LEU A 251 -6.99 26.99 -0.19
CA LEU A 251 -7.49 26.62 -1.51
C LEU A 251 -6.40 26.65 -2.58
N ASP A 252 -5.44 27.57 -2.44
CA ASP A 252 -4.38 27.76 -3.43
C ASP A 252 -3.36 26.61 -3.35
N ASP A 253 -2.91 26.34 -2.13
CA ASP A 253 -1.98 25.23 -1.83
C ASP A 253 -2.71 23.87 -1.68
N ARG A 254 -4.05 23.86 -1.62
CA ARG A 254 -4.90 22.68 -1.43
C ARG A 254 -4.54 21.89 -0.17
N LYS A 255 -4.32 22.62 0.91
CA LYS A 255 -3.94 22.07 2.22
C LYS A 255 -5.06 22.24 3.22
N ILE A 256 -5.21 21.25 4.08
CA ILE A 256 -6.15 21.26 5.19
C ILE A 256 -5.34 21.04 6.46
N ASP A 257 -5.31 22.05 7.32
CA ASP A 257 -4.66 21.98 8.62
C ASP A 257 -5.72 21.62 9.68
N LEU A 258 -5.40 20.62 10.47
CA LEU A 258 -6.24 20.12 11.55
C LEU A 258 -5.55 20.34 12.90
N GLU A 259 -6.35 20.52 13.93
CA GLU A 259 -5.93 20.54 15.34
C GLU A 259 -6.49 19.31 16.06
N LEU A 260 -5.71 18.74 16.96
CA LEU A 260 -6.14 17.62 17.79
C LEU A 260 -7.08 18.14 18.89
N VAL A 261 -8.25 17.53 19.03
CA VAL A 261 -9.22 17.80 20.10
C VAL A 261 -9.27 16.59 21.04
N GLY A 262 -8.89 16.79 22.30
CA GLY A 262 -8.97 15.73 23.30
C GLY A 262 -7.87 14.67 23.22
N ASN A 263 -8.16 13.50 23.80
CA ASN A 263 -7.24 12.39 23.88
C ASN A 263 -7.37 11.46 22.67
N VAL A 264 -6.23 10.94 22.21
CA VAL A 264 -6.17 9.91 21.17
C VAL A 264 -6.65 8.57 21.72
N THR A 265 -7.59 7.96 21.05
CA THR A 265 -7.95 6.57 21.32
C THR A 265 -7.04 5.67 20.50
N PRO A 266 -6.19 4.82 21.12
CA PRO A 266 -5.34 3.92 20.39
C PRO A 266 -6.14 3.07 19.40
N GLY A 267 -5.67 2.97 18.17
CA GLY A 267 -6.17 2.00 17.20
C GLY A 267 -6.03 0.58 17.75
N ALA A 268 -6.77 -0.34 17.18
CA ALA A 268 -6.89 -1.72 17.69
C ALA A 268 -5.55 -2.44 17.95
N GLY A 269 -4.45 -2.07 17.26
CA GLY A 269 -3.11 -2.67 17.44
C GLY A 269 -2.42 -2.44 18.79
N ARG A 270 -2.92 -1.57 19.64
CA ARG A 270 -2.25 -1.17 20.89
C ARG A 270 -2.54 -2.06 22.11
N ARG A 271 -3.45 -3.02 22.03
CA ARG A 271 -3.88 -3.84 23.19
C ARG A 271 -2.91 -4.95 23.59
N GLY A 272 -1.86 -5.23 22.83
CA GLY A 272 -0.97 -6.40 22.99
C GLY A 272 0.14 -6.32 24.03
N ASN A 273 0.50 -5.17 24.63
CA ASN A 273 1.74 -5.06 25.43
C ASN A 273 1.57 -4.66 26.91
N LYS A 274 0.44 -4.94 27.55
CA LYS A 274 0.25 -4.67 28.99
C LYS A 274 0.29 -5.91 29.89
N GLN A 275 0.75 -7.07 29.43
CA GLN A 275 0.76 -8.29 30.27
C GLN A 275 2.15 -8.91 30.55
N SER A 276 3.21 -8.12 30.68
CA SER A 276 4.51 -8.69 31.11
C SER A 276 5.21 -7.90 32.21
N ALA A 277 4.47 -7.41 33.22
CA ALA A 277 5.11 -6.83 34.41
C ALA A 277 4.30 -7.04 35.68
N LYS A 278 4.00 -8.29 36.05
CA LYS A 278 3.72 -8.69 37.44
C LYS A 278 4.19 -10.11 37.68
N ARG A 279 5.51 -10.32 37.71
CA ARG A 279 6.09 -11.44 38.46
C ARG A 279 6.01 -11.11 39.95
N ARG A 280 5.09 -11.76 40.64
CA ARG A 280 5.03 -11.82 42.09
C ARG A 280 6.30 -12.55 42.59
N PRO A 281 6.98 -12.08 43.63
CA PRO A 281 8.10 -12.85 44.21
C PRO A 281 7.55 -14.10 44.92
N GLU A 282 8.04 -15.25 44.53
CA GLU A 282 7.79 -16.53 45.19
C GLU A 282 8.35 -16.48 46.63
N LYS A 283 7.46 -16.72 47.59
CA LYS A 283 7.85 -16.96 48.99
C LYS A 283 8.51 -18.33 49.08
N LYS A 284 9.78 -18.36 49.52
CA LYS A 284 10.50 -19.57 49.89
C LYS A 284 9.77 -20.30 51.03
N PRO A 285 9.61 -21.64 50.97
CA PRO A 285 9.07 -22.40 52.09
C PRO A 285 10.07 -22.46 53.24
N LYS A 286 9.59 -22.21 54.48
CA LYS A 286 10.34 -22.39 55.74
C LYS A 286 10.57 -23.86 55.97
N VAL A 287 11.82 -24.23 56.15
CA VAL A 287 12.26 -25.52 56.68
C VAL A 287 11.88 -25.58 58.15
N ALA A 288 11.08 -26.55 58.55
CA ALA A 288 10.79 -26.90 59.97
C ALA A 288 11.69 -28.08 60.35
N THR A 289 12.64 -27.78 61.23
CA THR A 289 13.42 -28.75 62.00
C THR A 289 12.59 -29.18 63.22
N GLY A 290 12.49 -30.49 63.47
CA GLY A 290 11.89 -31.04 64.67
C GLY A 290 11.95 -32.56 64.69
N ALA A 291 12.84 -33.06 65.21
CA ALA A 291 13.42 -33.93 66.26
C ALA A 291 12.53 -35.15 66.60
N LYS A 292 13.20 -36.32 66.50
CA LYS A 292 13.25 -37.56 67.32
C LYS A 292 12.04 -38.04 68.12
N LYS A 293 11.65 -39.29 67.93
CA LYS A 293 11.81 -40.36 68.91
C LYS A 293 11.30 -41.70 68.40
N SER A 294 12.18 -42.68 68.30
CA SER A 294 12.24 -44.00 68.95
C SER A 294 10.94 -44.74 69.23
N GLY A 295 10.85 -45.98 68.81
CA GLY A 295 9.91 -46.98 69.35
C GLY A 295 9.98 -48.30 68.64
N THR A 296 10.76 -49.21 69.15
CA THR A 296 10.94 -50.64 68.94
C THR A 296 9.62 -51.43 69.02
N LYS A 297 9.35 -52.46 68.22
CA LYS A 297 9.21 -53.90 68.54
C LYS A 297 8.32 -54.66 67.50
N THR A 298 8.90 -55.67 66.99
CA THR A 298 8.58 -57.12 67.02
C THR A 298 7.15 -57.51 66.54
N GLN A 299 6.98 -58.17 65.48
CA GLN A 299 6.97 -59.62 65.16
C GLN A 299 6.91 -59.82 63.64
#